data_48c20f42707486ee00ff6a5571fe6290
#
_entry.id   48c20f42707486ee00ff6a5571fe6290
#
_cell.length_a   1.000
_cell.length_b   1.000
_cell.length_c   1.000
_cell.angle_alpha   90.00
_cell.angle_beta   90.00
_cell.angle_gamma   90.00
#
_symmetry.space_group_name_H-M   'P 1'
#
loop_
_entity.id
_entity.type
_entity.pdbx_description
1 polymer ?
#
loop_
_entity_poly.entity_id
_entity_poly.type
_entity_poly.pdbx_seq_one_letter_code
_entity_poly.pdbx_strand_id
1 'polypeptide(L)'
;IAHLENENIATMVATAKRIHQEGFTVMPHIPARIIKDHSMLNDWIKMYQNEAGVNEALLLAGGSNKPIGDFESSIQLIETGLFDKANFRRLHIAGHPEGSKDIDPKGGIKNVSEALSWKQEFSKRTDANMAIATQFCFDAKVVKKWADGIKREGIDIPVHIGIAGPA
;
A
#
# COMPACT_ATOMS: atom_id res chain seq x y z
N ILE A 1 10.21 -0.30 0.62
CA ILE A 1 10.87 -1.30 -0.24
C ILE A 1 9.82 -1.90 -1.17
N ALA A 2 10.02 -1.80 -2.50
CA ALA A 2 9.14 -2.44 -3.47
C ALA A 2 9.33 -3.97 -3.44
N HIS A 3 8.21 -4.72 -3.43
CA HIS A 3 8.23 -6.17 -3.58
C HIS A 3 7.84 -6.51 -5.02
N LEU A 4 8.79 -6.99 -5.79
CA LEU A 4 8.57 -7.41 -7.17
C LEU A 4 8.06 -8.85 -7.21
N GLU A 5 7.32 -9.21 -8.27
CA GLU A 5 6.58 -10.47 -8.39
C GLU A 5 7.45 -11.73 -8.19
N ASN A 6 8.71 -11.67 -8.59
CA ASN A 6 9.64 -12.82 -8.52
C ASN A 6 10.58 -12.77 -7.31
N GLU A 7 10.41 -11.81 -6.40
CA GLU A 7 11.27 -11.69 -5.23
C GLU A 7 10.84 -12.63 -4.11
N ASN A 8 11.83 -13.23 -3.47
CA ASN A 8 11.59 -14.10 -2.32
C ASN A 8 11.41 -13.25 -1.05
N ILE A 9 10.42 -13.59 -0.23
CA ILE A 9 10.14 -12.90 1.02
C ILE A 9 11.37 -12.84 1.96
N ALA A 10 12.18 -13.90 2.03
CA ALA A 10 13.38 -13.92 2.86
C ALA A 10 14.40 -12.86 2.41
N THR A 11 14.58 -12.65 1.10
CA THR A 11 15.43 -11.60 0.53
C THR A 11 14.87 -10.21 0.88
N MET A 12 13.56 -10.03 0.82
CA MET A 12 12.90 -8.78 1.16
C MET A 12 13.07 -8.45 2.65
N VAL A 13 12.88 -9.42 3.53
CA VAL A 13 13.07 -9.28 4.98
C VAL A 13 14.54 -8.99 5.31
N ALA A 14 15.49 -9.68 4.70
CA ALA A 14 16.93 -9.43 4.89
C ALA A 14 17.31 -8.00 4.45
N THR A 15 16.74 -7.50 3.36
CA THR A 15 16.92 -6.12 2.90
C THR A 15 16.33 -5.13 3.90
N ALA A 16 15.10 -5.38 4.38
CA ALA A 16 14.46 -4.58 5.40
C ALA A 16 15.29 -4.50 6.69
N LYS A 17 15.82 -5.64 7.14
CA LYS A 17 16.69 -5.74 8.31
C LYS A 17 17.94 -4.87 8.15
N ARG A 18 18.62 -4.97 7.01
CA ARG A 18 19.82 -4.17 6.73
C ARG A 18 19.52 -2.67 6.78
N ILE A 19 18.43 -2.22 6.13
CA ILE A 19 18.02 -0.81 6.13
C ILE A 19 17.67 -0.34 7.55
N HIS A 20 16.98 -1.19 8.32
CA HIS A 20 16.64 -0.89 9.71
C HIS A 20 17.90 -0.75 10.58
N GLN A 21 18.90 -1.60 10.40
CA GLN A 21 20.20 -1.54 11.11
C GLN A 21 20.98 -0.25 10.79
N GLU A 22 20.79 0.33 9.60
CA GLU A 22 21.31 1.65 9.22
C GLU A 22 20.54 2.84 9.84
N GLY A 23 19.54 2.57 10.68
CA GLY A 23 18.76 3.57 11.40
C GLY A 23 17.55 4.13 10.65
N PHE A 24 17.13 3.51 9.55
CA PHE A 24 15.96 3.95 8.79
C PHE A 24 14.70 3.19 9.19
N THR A 25 13.56 3.90 9.21
CA THR A 25 12.24 3.25 9.27
C THR A 25 11.94 2.59 7.92
N VAL A 26 11.53 1.33 7.97
CA VAL A 26 11.28 0.54 6.77
C VAL A 26 9.80 0.36 6.54
N MET A 27 9.34 0.68 5.33
CA MET A 27 7.98 0.48 4.86
C MET A 27 8.01 -0.46 3.64
N PRO A 28 7.80 -1.79 3.82
CA PRO A 28 7.70 -2.71 2.69
C PRO A 28 6.39 -2.56 1.96
N HIS A 29 6.40 -2.84 0.66
CA HIS A 29 5.18 -3.08 -0.10
C HIS A 29 4.66 -4.49 0.22
N ILE A 30 3.35 -4.60 0.43
CA ILE A 30 2.64 -5.87 0.61
C ILE A 30 1.63 -6.00 -0.53
N PRO A 31 2.03 -6.65 -1.64
CA PRO A 31 1.15 -6.82 -2.80
C PRO A 31 0.18 -8.00 -2.60
N ALA A 32 -1.11 -7.71 -2.63
CA ALA A 32 -2.16 -8.70 -2.38
C ALA A 32 -2.08 -9.91 -3.32
N ARG A 33 -1.91 -9.66 -4.61
CA ARG A 33 -2.02 -10.69 -5.66
C ARG A 33 -0.91 -11.74 -5.65
N ILE A 34 0.15 -11.54 -4.88
CA ILE A 34 1.23 -12.55 -4.69
C ILE A 34 1.18 -13.23 -3.33
N ILE A 35 0.13 -13.03 -2.57
CA ILE A 35 -0.11 -13.68 -1.28
C ILE A 35 -1.22 -14.71 -1.45
N LYS A 36 -0.89 -15.96 -1.11
CA LYS A 36 -1.79 -17.08 -1.34
C LYS A 36 -3.02 -17.06 -0.43
N ASP A 37 -2.80 -16.85 0.86
CA ASP A 37 -3.83 -16.99 1.89
C ASP A 37 -3.49 -16.20 3.16
N HIS A 38 -4.39 -16.22 4.13
CA HIS A 38 -4.22 -15.60 5.44
C HIS A 38 -2.98 -16.09 6.20
N SER A 39 -2.63 -17.37 6.09
CA SER A 39 -1.45 -17.93 6.76
C SER A 39 -0.17 -17.31 6.22
N MET A 40 -0.03 -17.27 4.90
CA MET A 40 1.12 -16.65 4.24
C MET A 40 1.26 -15.16 4.59
N LEU A 41 0.15 -14.40 4.61
CA LEU A 41 0.17 -13.00 5.02
C LEU A 41 0.65 -12.85 6.47
N ASN A 42 0.12 -13.65 7.37
CA ASN A 42 0.51 -13.64 8.79
C ASN A 42 1.99 -13.98 8.98
N ASP A 43 2.50 -14.95 8.23
CA ASP A 43 3.91 -15.32 8.30
C ASP A 43 4.82 -14.20 7.77
N TRP A 44 4.46 -13.53 6.69
CA TRP A 44 5.18 -12.36 6.18
C TRP A 44 5.21 -11.21 7.19
N ILE A 45 4.08 -10.91 7.82
CA ILE A 45 3.98 -9.89 8.87
C ILE A 45 4.94 -10.22 10.02
N LYS A 46 4.92 -11.47 10.50
CA LYS A 46 5.82 -11.92 11.59
C LYS A 46 7.29 -11.85 11.21
N MET A 47 7.65 -12.26 10.01
CA MET A 47 9.04 -12.18 9.53
C MET A 47 9.52 -10.73 9.50
N TYR A 48 8.74 -9.82 8.92
CA TYR A 48 9.09 -8.40 8.87
C TYR A 48 9.21 -7.77 10.26
N GLN A 49 8.31 -8.10 11.19
CA GLN A 49 8.36 -7.57 12.55
C GLN A 49 9.52 -8.14 13.36
N ASN A 50 9.67 -9.45 13.40
CA ASN A 50 10.64 -10.12 14.26
C ASN A 50 12.08 -9.92 13.82
N GLU A 51 12.32 -9.83 12.49
CA GLU A 51 13.67 -9.75 11.96
C GLU A 51 14.09 -8.32 11.60
N ALA A 52 13.16 -7.46 11.25
CA ALA A 52 13.44 -6.12 10.73
C ALA A 52 12.71 -4.97 11.48
N GLY A 53 11.97 -5.27 12.56
CA GLY A 53 11.29 -4.26 13.36
C GLY A 53 10.24 -3.45 12.58
N VAL A 54 9.70 -3.99 11.50
CA VAL A 54 8.74 -3.31 10.63
C VAL A 54 7.42 -3.12 11.34
N ASN A 55 6.92 -1.89 11.35
CA ASN A 55 5.63 -1.50 11.92
C ASN A 55 4.83 -0.53 11.02
N GLU A 56 5.27 -0.35 9.79
CA GLU A 56 4.55 0.36 8.73
C GLU A 56 4.60 -0.47 7.44
N ALA A 57 3.56 -0.43 6.63
CA ALA A 57 3.53 -1.11 5.34
C ALA A 57 2.74 -0.30 4.31
N LEU A 58 3.09 -0.45 3.03
CA LEU A 58 2.28 0.03 1.92
C LEU A 58 1.51 -1.16 1.33
N LEU A 59 0.19 -1.12 1.48
CA LEU A 59 -0.72 -2.15 1.00
C LEU A 59 -1.21 -1.80 -0.41
N LEU A 60 -1.02 -2.69 -1.36
CA LEU A 60 -1.39 -2.50 -2.76
C LEU A 60 -1.89 -3.81 -3.39
N ALA A 61 -2.54 -3.72 -4.55
CA ALA A 61 -2.96 -4.93 -5.28
C ALA A 61 -1.76 -5.72 -5.81
N GLY A 62 -0.76 -5.02 -6.32
CA GLY A 62 0.40 -5.60 -7.02
C GLY A 62 0.24 -5.57 -8.54
N GLY A 63 1.36 -5.74 -9.25
CA GLY A 63 1.42 -5.69 -10.72
C GLY A 63 0.99 -6.98 -11.42
N SER A 64 0.80 -8.08 -10.70
CA SER A 64 0.36 -9.35 -11.28
C SER A 64 -1.03 -9.23 -11.90
N ASN A 65 -1.22 -9.78 -13.11
CA ASN A 65 -2.50 -9.74 -13.83
C ASN A 65 -3.58 -10.60 -13.15
N LYS A 66 -3.17 -11.61 -12.41
CA LYS A 66 -4.07 -12.51 -11.69
C LYS A 66 -3.54 -12.78 -10.29
N PRO A 67 -4.43 -12.84 -9.28
CA PRO A 67 -4.03 -13.27 -7.95
C PRO A 67 -3.60 -14.74 -7.97
N ILE A 68 -2.60 -15.09 -7.16
CA ILE A 68 -2.20 -16.49 -6.96
C ILE A 68 -3.01 -17.20 -5.87
N GLY A 69 -3.82 -16.46 -5.13
CA GLY A 69 -4.61 -16.96 -4.01
C GLY A 69 -5.85 -16.12 -3.73
N ASP A 70 -6.15 -15.93 -2.45
CA ASP A 70 -7.41 -15.36 -1.98
C ASP A 70 -7.53 -13.83 -2.11
N PHE A 71 -6.39 -13.12 -2.31
CA PHE A 71 -6.35 -11.68 -2.26
C PHE A 71 -6.15 -11.04 -3.66
N GLU A 72 -7.12 -10.26 -4.07
CA GLU A 72 -7.11 -9.52 -5.33
C GLU A 72 -6.75 -8.04 -5.14
N SER A 73 -7.05 -7.48 -3.95
CA SER A 73 -6.90 -6.06 -3.68
C SER A 73 -6.37 -5.78 -2.26
N SER A 74 -5.82 -4.57 -2.07
CA SER A 74 -5.39 -4.12 -0.75
C SER A 74 -6.52 -4.00 0.27
N ILE A 75 -7.77 -3.87 -0.17
CA ILE A 75 -8.95 -3.85 0.70
C ILE A 75 -9.04 -5.17 1.46
N GLN A 76 -8.94 -6.29 0.76
CA GLN A 76 -8.99 -7.61 1.38
C GLN A 76 -7.84 -7.84 2.37
N LEU A 77 -6.64 -7.29 2.11
CA LEU A 77 -5.54 -7.33 3.09
C LEU A 77 -5.91 -6.59 4.37
N ILE A 78 -6.53 -5.41 4.26
CA ILE A 78 -6.97 -4.60 5.41
C ILE A 78 -8.06 -5.35 6.20
N GLU A 79 -9.02 -5.94 5.51
CA GLU A 79 -10.15 -6.68 6.11
C GLU A 79 -9.72 -7.91 6.92
N THR A 80 -8.52 -8.45 6.70
CA THR A 80 -8.01 -9.57 7.51
C THR A 80 -7.86 -9.23 8.99
N GLY A 81 -7.67 -7.96 9.34
CA GLY A 81 -7.34 -7.50 10.69
C GLY A 81 -5.96 -7.95 11.19
N LEU A 82 -5.11 -8.56 10.34
CA LEU A 82 -3.80 -9.08 10.76
C LEU A 82 -2.81 -7.97 11.08
N PHE A 83 -2.88 -6.85 10.38
CA PHE A 83 -2.02 -5.69 10.67
C PHE A 83 -2.37 -5.02 11.99
N ASP A 84 -3.65 -4.95 12.34
CA ASP A 84 -4.14 -4.47 13.62
C ASP A 84 -3.67 -5.38 14.76
N LYS A 85 -3.90 -6.69 14.65
CA LYS A 85 -3.40 -7.69 15.61
C LYS A 85 -1.89 -7.65 15.81
N ALA A 86 -1.15 -7.26 14.77
CA ALA A 86 0.29 -7.10 14.78
C ALA A 86 0.75 -5.70 15.24
N ASN A 87 -0.17 -4.82 15.65
CA ASN A 87 0.09 -3.45 16.12
C ASN A 87 0.91 -2.61 15.11
N PHE A 88 0.54 -2.65 13.84
CA PHE A 88 1.15 -1.77 12.86
C PHE A 88 0.83 -0.31 13.19
N ARG A 89 1.87 0.50 13.29
CA ARG A 89 1.76 1.93 13.62
C ARG A 89 1.03 2.71 12.54
N ARG A 90 1.24 2.34 11.27
CA ARG A 90 0.63 3.00 10.12
C ARG A 90 0.49 2.06 8.93
N LEU A 91 -0.64 2.15 8.24
CA LEU A 91 -0.88 1.51 6.97
C LEU A 91 -0.91 2.55 5.85
N HIS A 92 -0.02 2.42 4.89
CA HIS A 92 -0.05 3.23 3.68
C HIS A 92 -0.88 2.52 2.62
N ILE A 93 -1.61 3.30 1.85
CA ILE A 93 -2.44 2.84 0.72
C ILE A 93 -2.03 3.57 -0.56
N ALA A 94 -2.17 2.90 -1.69
CA ALA A 94 -1.79 3.48 -2.97
C ALA A 94 -2.75 4.60 -3.39
N GLY A 95 -2.18 5.74 -3.83
CA GLY A 95 -2.88 6.83 -4.49
C GLY A 95 -2.46 6.93 -5.97
N HIS A 96 -3.40 7.30 -6.85
CA HIS A 96 -3.20 7.32 -8.30
C HIS A 96 -3.65 8.66 -8.90
N PRO A 97 -2.86 9.75 -8.72
CA PRO A 97 -3.23 11.06 -9.25
C PRO A 97 -3.42 11.10 -10.77
N GLU A 98 -2.63 10.31 -11.50
CA GLU A 98 -2.69 10.21 -12.97
C GLU A 98 -3.56 9.02 -13.44
N GLY A 99 -4.35 8.43 -12.51
CA GLY A 99 -5.14 7.22 -12.77
C GLY A 99 -4.30 5.95 -12.74
N SER A 100 -4.96 4.81 -12.99
CA SER A 100 -4.30 3.51 -13.07
C SER A 100 -5.00 2.63 -14.11
N LYS A 101 -4.30 2.27 -15.18
CA LYS A 101 -4.84 1.38 -16.23
C LYS A 101 -5.07 -0.05 -15.71
N ASP A 102 -4.36 -0.47 -14.68
CA ASP A 102 -4.54 -1.80 -14.08
C ASP A 102 -5.85 -1.90 -13.28
N ILE A 103 -6.30 -0.77 -12.72
CA ILE A 103 -7.52 -0.68 -11.90
C ILE A 103 -8.71 -0.24 -12.77
N ASP A 104 -8.49 0.73 -13.66
CA ASP A 104 -9.48 1.27 -14.59
C ASP A 104 -9.04 1.04 -16.05
N PRO A 105 -9.10 -0.20 -16.59
CA PRO A 105 -8.55 -0.56 -17.91
C PRO A 105 -9.24 0.12 -19.09
N LYS A 106 -10.48 0.57 -18.89
CA LYS A 106 -11.24 1.36 -19.88
C LYS A 106 -10.97 2.87 -19.80
N GLY A 107 -10.04 3.27 -18.93
CA GLY A 107 -9.76 4.65 -18.58
C GLY A 107 -10.71 5.22 -17.53
N GLY A 108 -10.40 6.46 -17.09
CA GLY A 108 -11.10 7.11 -15.99
C GLY A 108 -10.47 6.82 -14.63
N ILE A 109 -11.23 7.06 -13.57
CA ILE A 109 -10.78 6.94 -12.18
C ILE A 109 -11.85 6.31 -11.26
N LYS A 110 -12.87 5.67 -11.84
CA LYS A 110 -14.02 5.20 -11.06
C LYS A 110 -13.62 4.21 -9.98
N ASN A 111 -12.97 3.11 -10.36
CA ASN A 111 -12.59 2.07 -9.40
C ASN A 111 -11.51 2.56 -8.42
N VAL A 112 -10.60 3.42 -8.88
CA VAL A 112 -9.60 4.07 -8.02
C VAL A 112 -10.28 4.93 -6.95
N SER A 113 -11.27 5.75 -7.34
CA SER A 113 -12.02 6.61 -6.40
C SER A 113 -12.88 5.80 -5.44
N GLU A 114 -13.57 4.77 -5.90
CA GLU A 114 -14.38 3.88 -5.06
C GLU A 114 -13.50 3.17 -4.01
N ALA A 115 -12.34 2.65 -4.41
CA ALA A 115 -11.40 2.02 -3.49
C ALA A 115 -10.85 3.01 -2.45
N LEU A 116 -10.60 4.26 -2.84
CA LEU A 116 -10.14 5.30 -1.92
C LEU A 116 -11.22 5.72 -0.94
N SER A 117 -12.45 5.89 -1.41
CA SER A 117 -13.62 6.20 -0.57
C SER A 117 -13.87 5.10 0.46
N TRP A 118 -13.79 3.83 0.07
CA TRP A 118 -13.92 2.71 1.00
C TRP A 118 -12.86 2.78 2.12
N LYS A 119 -11.60 3.08 1.77
CA LYS A 119 -10.50 3.19 2.74
C LYS A 119 -10.67 4.39 3.67
N GLN A 120 -11.20 5.50 3.17
CA GLN A 120 -11.57 6.65 3.99
C GLN A 120 -12.64 6.27 5.02
N GLU A 121 -13.70 5.59 4.60
CA GLU A 121 -14.74 5.13 5.53
C GLU A 121 -14.22 4.08 6.51
N PHE A 122 -13.31 3.20 6.09
CA PHE A 122 -12.61 2.30 6.99
C PHE A 122 -11.82 3.07 8.06
N SER A 123 -11.03 4.06 7.66
CA SER A 123 -10.27 4.92 8.58
C SER A 123 -11.15 5.66 9.60
N LYS A 124 -12.35 6.12 9.18
CA LYS A 124 -13.29 6.81 10.08
C LYS A 124 -13.96 5.90 11.12
N ARG A 125 -14.21 4.64 10.76
CA ARG A 125 -14.91 3.68 11.63
C ARG A 125 -13.98 2.83 12.49
N THR A 126 -12.68 2.97 12.32
CA THR A 126 -11.64 2.24 13.04
C THR A 126 -10.62 3.21 13.63
N ASP A 127 -9.69 2.72 14.43
CA ASP A 127 -8.54 3.46 14.93
C ASP A 127 -7.31 3.35 14.01
N ALA A 128 -7.48 2.81 12.79
CA ALA A 128 -6.40 2.60 11.84
C ALA A 128 -5.74 3.94 11.43
N ASN A 129 -4.47 4.10 11.77
CA ASN A 129 -3.68 5.22 11.30
C ASN A 129 -3.27 4.96 9.85
N MET A 130 -3.86 5.68 8.92
CA MET A 130 -3.64 5.50 7.48
C MET A 130 -2.97 6.72 6.85
N ALA A 131 -2.24 6.50 5.74
CA ALA A 131 -1.73 7.54 4.86
C ALA A 131 -1.79 7.06 3.40
N ILE A 132 -1.99 7.98 2.47
CA ILE A 132 -1.90 7.70 1.03
C ILE A 132 -0.45 7.91 0.60
N ALA A 133 0.15 6.92 -0.07
CA ALA A 133 1.39 7.09 -0.81
C ALA A 133 1.05 7.03 -2.31
N THR A 134 1.31 8.11 -3.05
CA THR A 134 0.98 8.12 -4.48
C THR A 134 2.00 7.30 -5.27
N GLN A 135 1.55 6.80 -6.42
CA GLN A 135 2.46 6.38 -7.47
C GLN A 135 3.35 7.58 -7.87
N PHE A 136 4.49 7.30 -8.49
CA PHE A 136 5.32 8.37 -9.06
C PHE A 136 4.51 9.25 -10.00
N CYS A 137 4.60 10.56 -9.78
CA CYS A 137 3.85 11.56 -10.53
C CYS A 137 4.84 12.51 -11.20
N PHE A 138 4.53 12.85 -12.45
CA PHE A 138 5.38 13.67 -13.30
C PHE A 138 4.78 15.03 -13.61
N ASP A 139 3.45 15.17 -13.48
CA ASP A 139 2.73 16.43 -13.70
C ASP A 139 2.17 17.00 -12.39
N ALA A 140 2.83 18.05 -11.88
CA ALA A 140 2.42 18.73 -10.66
C ALA A 140 0.99 19.31 -10.73
N LYS A 141 0.50 19.70 -11.93
CA LYS A 141 -0.86 20.25 -12.10
C LYS A 141 -1.90 19.14 -11.93
N VAL A 142 -1.63 17.96 -12.47
CA VAL A 142 -2.50 16.79 -12.32
C VAL A 142 -2.55 16.36 -10.85
N VAL A 143 -1.40 16.29 -10.19
CA VAL A 143 -1.32 15.97 -8.76
C VAL A 143 -2.12 16.94 -7.91
N LYS A 144 -1.93 18.27 -8.15
CA LYS A 144 -2.67 19.29 -7.41
C LYS A 144 -4.17 19.18 -7.63
N LYS A 145 -4.61 19.01 -8.88
CA LYS A 145 -6.03 18.85 -9.21
C LYS A 145 -6.64 17.63 -8.52
N TRP A 146 -5.91 16.52 -8.52
CA TRP A 146 -6.33 15.28 -7.85
C TRP A 146 -6.43 15.49 -6.33
N ALA A 147 -5.41 16.08 -5.69
CA ALA A 147 -5.40 16.33 -4.25
C ALA A 147 -6.55 17.26 -3.82
N ASP A 148 -6.80 18.34 -4.58
CA ASP A 148 -7.94 19.22 -4.35
C ASP A 148 -9.29 18.50 -4.57
N GLY A 149 -9.32 17.54 -5.52
CA GLY A 149 -10.49 16.71 -5.82
C GLY A 149 -10.86 15.79 -4.67
N ILE A 150 -9.94 14.93 -4.24
CA ILE A 150 -10.19 13.98 -3.17
C ILE A 150 -10.56 14.66 -1.85
N LYS A 151 -9.96 15.82 -1.56
CA LYS A 151 -10.32 16.62 -0.39
C LYS A 151 -11.77 17.11 -0.46
N ARG A 152 -12.27 17.55 -1.63
CA ARG A 152 -13.67 17.92 -1.83
C ARG A 152 -14.63 16.74 -1.71
N GLU A 153 -14.17 15.53 -2.01
CA GLU A 153 -14.90 14.28 -1.83
C GLU A 153 -14.87 13.76 -0.38
N GLY A 154 -14.23 14.50 0.54
CA GLY A 154 -14.20 14.17 1.97
C GLY A 154 -13.11 13.14 2.34
N ILE A 155 -12.08 13.00 1.52
CA ILE A 155 -10.92 12.19 1.83
C ILE A 155 -9.95 13.03 2.68
N ASP A 156 -9.84 12.69 3.96
CA ASP A 156 -9.02 13.39 4.95
C ASP A 156 -7.72 12.63 5.29
N ILE A 157 -7.52 11.45 4.72
CA ILE A 157 -6.30 10.65 4.90
C ILE A 157 -5.10 11.47 4.39
N PRO A 158 -4.02 11.63 5.19
CA PRO A 158 -2.81 12.36 4.78
C PRO A 158 -2.20 11.80 3.49
N VAL A 159 -1.71 12.68 2.61
CA VAL A 159 -1.14 12.32 1.31
C VAL A 159 0.36 12.54 1.29
N HIS A 160 1.10 11.50 0.96
CA HIS A 160 2.53 11.53 0.66
C HIS A 160 2.71 11.37 -0.86
N ILE A 161 3.27 12.39 -1.49
CA ILE A 161 3.44 12.42 -2.95
C ILE A 161 4.74 11.74 -3.33
N GLY A 162 4.65 10.71 -4.17
CA GLY A 162 5.79 10.05 -4.78
C GLY A 162 6.34 10.89 -5.95
N ILE A 163 7.61 11.24 -5.89
CA ILE A 163 8.33 11.91 -6.98
C ILE A 163 9.53 11.06 -7.38
N ALA A 164 9.86 11.06 -8.67
CA ALA A 164 11.08 10.43 -9.14
C ALA A 164 12.29 11.21 -8.60
N GLY A 165 13.27 10.49 -8.05
CA GLY A 165 14.57 11.08 -7.73
C GLY A 165 15.34 11.48 -8.99
N PRO A 166 16.43 12.23 -8.85
CA PRO A 166 17.34 12.49 -9.97
C PRO A 166 17.90 11.15 -10.46
N ALA A 167 17.88 10.97 -11.79
CA ALA A 167 18.46 9.81 -12.46
C ALA A 167 19.98 9.89 -12.52
#